data_c373fea568f0bda9a3947b0dfab80930
#
_entry.id   c373fea568f0bda9a3947b0dfab80930
#
_cell.length_a   1.000
_cell.length_b   1.000
_cell.length_c   1.000
_cell.angle_alpha   90.00
_cell.angle_beta   90.00
_cell.angle_gamma   90.00
#
_symmetry.space_group_name_H-M   'P 1'
#
loop_
_entity.id
_entity.type
_entity.pdbx_description
1 polymer ?
#
loop_
_entity_poly.entity_id
_entity_poly.type
_entity_poly.pdbx_seq_one_letter_code
_entity_poly.pdbx_strand_id
1 'polypeptide(L)'
;MTDPIRDASKLYDVERRVRHAERPGFRINELQISPAQGVPWHCHTAIVDTIYVIAGAITLSLQAPDEAIRIGPGESYAVKPGRPHRVANAGDVSATFLAIQGVGEYDFVPLDGPESR
;
A
#
# COMPACT_ATOMS: atom_id res chain seq x y z
N MET A 1 6.30 -4.27 21.53
CA MET A 1 6.59 -4.27 20.09
C MET A 1 5.77 -5.35 19.41
N THR A 2 5.19 -5.06 18.27
CA THR A 2 4.38 -6.01 17.52
C THR A 2 5.25 -6.76 16.51
N ASP A 3 5.08 -8.07 16.43
CA ASP A 3 5.80 -8.87 15.44
C ASP A 3 5.33 -8.49 14.03
N PRO A 4 6.23 -8.51 13.04
CA PRO A 4 5.84 -8.26 11.66
C PRO A 4 4.80 -9.26 11.17
N ILE A 5 3.87 -8.79 10.36
CA ILE A 5 2.81 -9.61 9.78
C ILE A 5 3.21 -9.96 8.36
N ARG A 6 3.13 -11.25 8.01
CA ARG A 6 3.50 -11.75 6.68
C ARG A 6 2.30 -11.77 5.74
N ASP A 7 1.10 -11.85 6.28
CA ASP A 7 -0.14 -11.86 5.50
C ASP A 7 -1.09 -10.81 6.07
N ALA A 8 -1.23 -9.70 5.35
CA ALA A 8 -2.07 -8.58 5.75
C ALA A 8 -3.49 -8.66 5.19
N SER A 9 -3.84 -9.75 4.47
CA SER A 9 -5.11 -9.81 3.74
C SER A 9 -6.34 -9.73 4.64
N LYS A 10 -6.20 -10.01 5.94
CA LYS A 10 -7.30 -9.96 6.90
C LYS A 10 -7.31 -8.70 7.75
N LEU A 11 -6.39 -7.78 7.52
CA LEU A 11 -6.28 -6.55 8.31
C LEU A 11 -7.12 -5.42 7.76
N TYR A 12 -7.51 -5.49 6.50
CA TYR A 12 -8.34 -4.47 5.86
C TYR A 12 -9.07 -5.08 4.68
N ASP A 13 -10.17 -4.45 4.29
CA ASP A 13 -11.04 -4.94 3.23
C ASP A 13 -10.73 -4.25 1.91
N VAL A 14 -10.80 -5.03 0.84
CA VAL A 14 -10.70 -4.53 -0.53
C VAL A 14 -11.79 -5.20 -1.37
N GLU A 15 -12.12 -4.62 -2.52
CA GLU A 15 -13.09 -5.20 -3.43
C GLU A 15 -12.54 -6.42 -4.15
N ARG A 16 -11.26 -6.39 -4.49
CA ARG A 16 -10.60 -7.47 -5.22
C ARG A 16 -9.12 -7.49 -4.90
N ARG A 17 -8.58 -8.69 -4.80
CA ARG A 17 -7.15 -8.91 -4.52
C ARG A 17 -6.65 -10.03 -5.42
N VAL A 18 -5.60 -9.78 -6.20
CA VAL A 18 -4.99 -10.78 -7.08
C VAL A 18 -3.48 -10.79 -6.83
N ARG A 19 -2.94 -11.98 -6.59
CA ARG A 19 -1.50 -12.17 -6.50
C ARG A 19 -0.97 -12.56 -7.88
N HIS A 20 -0.28 -11.64 -8.55
CA HIS A 20 0.26 -11.89 -9.90
C HIS A 20 1.57 -12.64 -9.88
N ALA A 21 2.40 -12.40 -8.88
CA ALA A 21 3.70 -13.06 -8.77
C ALA A 21 4.13 -13.12 -7.32
N GLU A 22 4.81 -14.21 -6.99
CA GLU A 22 5.45 -14.34 -5.67
C GLU A 22 6.69 -15.21 -5.85
N ARG A 23 7.83 -14.66 -5.43
CA ARG A 23 9.13 -15.34 -5.39
C ARG A 23 9.80 -14.94 -4.09
N PRO A 24 10.80 -15.69 -3.62
CA PRO A 24 11.55 -15.26 -2.45
C PRO A 24 12.04 -13.82 -2.62
N GLY A 25 11.64 -12.94 -1.69
CA GLY A 25 12.03 -11.53 -1.71
C GLY A 25 11.29 -10.64 -2.69
N PHE A 26 10.23 -11.14 -3.35
CA PHE A 26 9.54 -10.35 -4.37
C PHE A 26 8.09 -10.80 -4.52
N ARG A 27 7.17 -9.81 -4.64
CA ARG A 27 5.76 -10.10 -4.92
C ARG A 27 5.10 -8.95 -5.66
N ILE A 28 4.07 -9.27 -6.44
CA ILE A 28 3.22 -8.29 -7.11
C ILE A 28 1.76 -8.62 -6.78
N ASN A 29 1.08 -7.68 -6.15
CA ASN A 29 -0.35 -7.77 -5.87
C ASN A 29 -1.10 -6.70 -6.64
N GLU A 30 -2.30 -7.04 -7.09
CA GLU A 30 -3.24 -6.06 -7.62
C GLU A 30 -4.38 -5.91 -6.63
N LEU A 31 -4.70 -4.68 -6.26
CA LEU A 31 -5.79 -4.37 -5.33
C LEU A 31 -6.78 -3.44 -6.00
N GLN A 32 -8.07 -3.70 -5.77
CA GLN A 32 -9.14 -2.78 -6.15
C GLN A 32 -9.85 -2.34 -4.88
N ILE A 33 -9.97 -1.04 -4.69
CA ILE A 33 -10.58 -0.45 -3.50
C ILE A 33 -11.75 0.46 -3.89
N SER A 34 -12.83 0.36 -3.10
CA SER A 34 -13.97 1.27 -3.24
C SER A 34 -13.59 2.64 -2.67
N PRO A 35 -14.42 3.69 -2.91
CA PRO A 35 -14.17 5.00 -2.31
C PRO A 35 -14.05 4.99 -0.78
N ALA A 36 -14.66 4.00 -0.11
CA ALA A 36 -14.63 3.89 1.36
C ALA A 36 -13.52 2.98 1.88
N GLN A 37 -12.73 2.38 0.99
CA GLN A 37 -11.71 1.41 1.38
C GLN A 37 -10.29 1.98 1.18
N GLY A 38 -9.32 1.34 1.79
CA GLY A 38 -7.92 1.72 1.66
C GLY A 38 -7.02 0.78 2.43
N VAL A 39 -5.73 1.05 2.35
CA VAL A 39 -4.73 0.31 3.12
C VAL A 39 -4.31 1.20 4.29
N PRO A 40 -4.52 0.74 5.53
CA PRO A 40 -4.25 1.57 6.70
C PRO A 40 -2.75 1.88 6.87
N TRP A 41 -2.43 2.79 7.78
CA TRP A 41 -1.04 3.17 8.06
C TRP A 41 -0.20 1.94 8.41
N HIS A 42 0.92 1.81 7.74
CA HIS A 42 1.88 0.72 7.94
C HIS A 42 3.23 1.08 7.35
N CYS A 43 4.21 0.25 7.62
CA CYS A 43 5.47 0.26 6.89
C CYS A 43 5.94 -1.17 6.61
N HIS A 44 6.89 -1.28 5.72
CA HIS A 44 7.61 -2.53 5.44
C HIS A 44 9.06 -2.30 5.79
N THR A 45 9.71 -3.26 6.46
CA THR A 45 11.05 -3.02 7.00
C THR A 45 12.17 -3.27 5.99
N ALA A 46 11.95 -4.16 5.02
CA ALA A 46 13.03 -4.63 4.16
C ALA A 46 12.78 -4.50 2.66
N ILE A 47 11.58 -4.06 2.25
CA ILE A 47 11.24 -3.97 0.83
C ILE A 47 10.88 -2.55 0.43
N VAL A 48 11.08 -2.24 -0.86
CA VAL A 48 10.48 -1.06 -1.49
C VAL A 48 9.08 -1.44 -1.93
N ASP A 49 8.10 -0.59 -1.64
CA ASP A 49 6.69 -0.80 -2.02
C ASP A 49 6.35 0.21 -3.12
N THR A 50 6.34 -0.25 -4.36
CA THR A 50 6.01 0.62 -5.50
C THR A 50 4.54 0.50 -5.81
N ILE A 51 3.82 1.61 -5.70
CA ILE A 51 2.40 1.70 -6.01
C ILE A 51 2.26 2.22 -7.43
N TYR A 52 1.62 1.44 -8.31
CA TYR A 52 1.38 1.80 -9.71
C TYR A 52 -0.12 1.77 -9.95
N VAL A 53 -0.73 2.89 -10.33
CA VAL A 53 -2.18 2.97 -10.51
C VAL A 53 -2.56 2.55 -11.92
N ILE A 54 -3.55 1.65 -12.03
CA ILE A 54 -4.09 1.17 -13.29
C ILE A 54 -5.35 1.95 -13.69
N ALA A 55 -6.26 2.15 -12.71
CA ALA A 55 -7.53 2.81 -12.97
C ALA A 55 -7.97 3.57 -11.71
N GLY A 56 -8.72 4.65 -11.91
CA GLY A 56 -9.12 5.52 -10.82
C GLY A 56 -7.94 6.34 -10.33
N ALA A 57 -7.99 6.77 -9.07
CA ALA A 57 -6.89 7.50 -8.45
C ALA A 57 -6.82 7.19 -6.98
N ILE A 58 -5.62 7.25 -6.43
CA ILE A 58 -5.40 7.07 -5.00
C ILE A 58 -4.68 8.29 -4.43
N THR A 59 -4.81 8.46 -3.11
CA THR A 59 -3.98 9.37 -2.34
C THR A 59 -3.04 8.52 -1.49
N LEU A 60 -1.75 8.72 -1.68
CA LEU A 60 -0.72 8.07 -0.88
C LEU A 60 -0.26 9.09 0.15
N SER A 61 -0.55 8.80 1.42
CA SER A 61 -0.11 9.62 2.54
C SER A 61 1.13 8.99 3.14
N LEU A 62 2.14 9.82 3.43
CA LEU A 62 3.44 9.36 3.91
C LEU A 62 3.88 10.20 5.11
N GLN A 63 4.73 9.62 5.94
CA GLN A 63 5.42 10.32 7.01
C GLN A 63 6.93 10.23 6.81
N ALA A 64 7.67 11.09 7.51
CA ALA A 64 9.11 11.10 7.55
C ALA A 64 9.78 11.28 6.17
N PRO A 65 9.55 12.37 5.44
CA PRO A 65 8.72 13.51 5.82
C PRO A 65 7.25 13.33 5.48
N ASP A 66 6.41 14.18 6.05
CA ASP A 66 4.98 14.15 5.79
C ASP A 66 4.71 14.63 4.37
N GLU A 67 3.96 13.82 3.63
CA GLU A 67 3.54 14.10 2.26
C GLU A 67 2.17 13.49 1.99
N ALA A 68 1.45 14.06 1.03
CA ALA A 68 0.24 13.45 0.48
C ALA A 68 0.30 13.63 -1.03
N ILE A 69 0.27 12.52 -1.75
CA ILE A 69 0.46 12.51 -3.20
C ILE A 69 -0.73 11.83 -3.85
N ARG A 70 -1.32 12.52 -4.85
CA ARG A 70 -2.37 11.91 -5.66
C ARG A 70 -1.72 11.20 -6.84
N ILE A 71 -2.07 9.93 -7.03
CA ILE A 71 -1.51 9.09 -8.10
C ILE A 71 -2.66 8.63 -8.99
N GLY A 72 -2.59 8.98 -10.26
CA GLY A 72 -3.58 8.59 -11.27
C GLY A 72 -3.07 7.50 -12.20
N PRO A 73 -3.89 7.07 -13.18
CA PRO A 73 -3.54 5.96 -14.05
C PRO A 73 -2.19 6.18 -14.77
N GLY A 74 -1.36 5.15 -14.74
CA GLY A 74 -0.04 5.19 -15.37
C GLY A 74 1.04 5.85 -14.53
N GLU A 75 0.69 6.38 -13.35
CA GLU A 75 1.65 7.00 -12.44
C GLU A 75 2.02 6.05 -11.31
N SER A 76 3.17 6.27 -10.71
CA SER A 76 3.66 5.42 -9.63
C SER A 76 4.48 6.20 -8.63
N TYR A 77 4.66 5.58 -7.46
CA TYR A 77 5.53 6.10 -6.41
C TYR A 77 6.15 4.93 -5.65
N ALA A 78 7.46 4.99 -5.43
CA ALA A 78 8.19 3.95 -4.72
C ALA A 78 8.40 4.37 -3.26
N VAL A 79 7.78 3.66 -2.33
CA VAL A 79 7.91 3.90 -0.91
C VAL A 79 9.11 3.13 -0.37
N LYS A 80 10.05 3.83 0.24
CA LYS A 80 11.28 3.23 0.77
C LYS A 80 10.99 2.36 1.99
N PRO A 81 11.86 1.38 2.28
CA PRO A 81 11.73 0.58 3.51
C PRO A 81 11.65 1.48 4.75
N GLY A 82 10.79 1.09 5.67
CA GLY A 82 10.61 1.79 6.93
C GLY A 82 9.76 3.05 6.89
N ARG A 83 9.41 3.54 5.71
CA ARG A 83 8.65 4.78 5.62
C ARG A 83 7.15 4.51 5.84
N PRO A 84 6.53 5.14 6.86
CA PRO A 84 5.10 4.97 7.10
C PRO A 84 4.26 5.50 5.94
N HIS A 85 3.24 4.76 5.55
CA HIS A 85 2.35 5.20 4.48
C HIS A 85 0.95 4.60 4.60
N ARG A 86 0.01 5.25 3.93
CA ARG A 86 -1.40 4.86 3.88
C ARG A 86 -1.91 5.11 2.46
N VAL A 87 -2.74 4.20 1.96
CA VAL A 87 -3.39 4.36 0.65
C VAL A 87 -4.87 4.59 0.86
N ALA A 88 -5.42 5.63 0.25
CA ALA A 88 -6.85 5.90 0.24
C ALA A 88 -7.31 6.11 -1.20
N ASN A 89 -8.59 5.86 -1.47
CA ASN A 89 -9.18 6.19 -2.76
C ASN A 89 -9.33 7.72 -2.84
N ALA A 90 -8.87 8.32 -3.94
CA ALA A 90 -8.89 9.78 -4.11
C ALA A 90 -10.12 10.27 -4.87
N GLY A 91 -11.02 9.36 -5.27
CA GLY A 91 -12.17 9.71 -6.10
C GLY A 91 -13.47 9.11 -5.59
N ASP A 92 -14.45 9.07 -6.49
CA ASP A 92 -15.78 8.56 -6.19
C ASP A 92 -16.11 7.26 -6.94
N VAL A 93 -15.12 6.68 -7.59
CA VAL A 93 -15.22 5.37 -8.26
C VAL A 93 -14.12 4.47 -7.73
N SER A 94 -14.24 3.16 -7.97
CA SER A 94 -13.21 2.20 -7.56
C SER A 94 -11.86 2.56 -8.18
N ALA A 95 -10.80 2.30 -7.43
CA ALA A 95 -9.42 2.47 -7.90
C ALA A 95 -8.71 1.14 -7.89
N THR A 96 -7.90 0.89 -8.92
CA THR A 96 -7.12 -0.34 -9.06
C THR A 96 -5.65 0.02 -9.17
N PHE A 97 -4.83 -0.65 -8.37
CA PHE A 97 -3.39 -0.39 -8.38
C PHE A 97 -2.60 -1.66 -8.13
N LEU A 98 -1.36 -1.66 -8.60
CA LEU A 98 -0.39 -2.71 -8.30
C LEU A 98 0.46 -2.28 -7.11
N ALA A 99 0.73 -3.23 -6.22
CA ALA A 99 1.75 -3.10 -5.19
C ALA A 99 2.90 -4.03 -5.58
N ILE A 100 3.99 -3.44 -6.04
CA ILE A 100 5.19 -4.16 -6.50
C ILE A 100 6.18 -4.09 -5.35
N GLN A 101 6.45 -5.22 -4.70
CA GLN A 101 7.12 -5.27 -3.41
C GLN A 101 8.37 -6.14 -3.49
N GLY A 102 9.51 -5.53 -3.29
CA GLY A 102 10.81 -6.18 -3.33
C GLY A 102 11.96 -5.14 -3.29
N VAL A 103 13.17 -5.55 -3.25
CA VAL A 103 13.62 -6.94 -3.05
C VAL A 103 13.97 -7.09 -1.58
N GLY A 104 13.51 -8.16 -0.94
CA GLY A 104 13.74 -8.40 0.47
C GLY A 104 12.59 -9.20 1.07
N GLU A 105 12.72 -9.56 2.35
CA GLU A 105 11.67 -10.30 3.02
C GLU A 105 10.47 -9.40 3.29
N TYR A 106 9.29 -9.83 2.84
CA TYR A 106 8.07 -9.08 3.03
C TYR A 106 7.62 -9.13 4.49
N ASP A 107 7.22 -7.98 5.01
CA ASP A 107 6.47 -7.87 6.25
C ASP A 107 5.47 -6.73 6.14
N PHE A 108 4.54 -6.68 7.06
CA PHE A 108 3.56 -5.60 7.19
C PHE A 108 3.52 -5.21 8.66
N VAL A 109 3.94 -3.98 8.95
CA VAL A 109 3.98 -3.47 10.32
C VAL A 109 2.89 -2.42 10.47
N PRO A 110 1.76 -2.77 11.15
CA PRO A 110 0.69 -1.79 11.36
C PRO A 110 1.17 -0.64 12.24
N LEU A 111 0.74 0.58 11.92
CA LEU A 111 1.14 1.78 12.63
C LEU A 111 -0.10 2.62 12.95
N ASP A 112 0.00 3.44 13.99
CA ASP A 112 -0.97 4.49 14.24
C ASP A 112 -0.63 5.68 13.36
N GLY A 113 -1.61 6.15 12.57
CA GLY A 113 -1.43 7.33 11.76
C GLY A 113 -1.76 8.61 12.54
N PRO A 114 -1.53 9.76 11.91
CA PRO A 114 -1.83 11.05 12.56
C PRO A 114 -3.28 11.19 13.00
N GLU A 115 -4.22 10.58 12.28
CA GLU A 115 -5.64 10.67 12.62
C GLU A 115 -6.04 9.79 13.80
N SER A 116 -5.14 8.96 14.28
CA SER A 116 -5.42 8.08 15.42
C SER A 116 -5.28 8.76 16.78
N ARG A 117 -4.86 10.02 16.79
CA ARG A 117 -4.58 10.75 18.02
C ARG A 117 -5.75 11.60 18.48
#